data_04fe4bba48cb68768ab4f704c1e8923b
#
_entry.id   04fe4bba48cb68768ab4f704c1e8923b
#
_cell.length_a   1.000
_cell.length_b   1.000
_cell.length_c   1.000
_cell.angle_alpha   90.00
_cell.angle_beta   90.00
_cell.angle_gamma   90.00
#
_symmetry.space_group_name_H-M   'P 1'
#
loop_
_entity.id
_entity.type
_entity.pdbx_description
1 polymer ?
#
loop_
_entity_poly.entity_id
_entity_poly.type
_entity_poly.pdbx_seq_one_letter_code
_entity_poly.pdbx_strand_id
1 'polypeptide(L)'
;MNKVNKIYPCPFYNYASTYNTCKMHPCPYCASHFEHHYYPYTENMEYEAAIKLKDYGPQPFVIDIEKAAKHNDTFRTALWTGRHLQLTLMSINVGEDIGLEVHPHLDQFIRIEEGQGLVKMGDKKDRLHFQEKVYDDFAIIIPAGKWHNLINTGRKPLKLYSIYAPPQHPFATVHETKAEAEAAEEKHNR
;
A
#
# COMPACT_ATOMS: atom_id res chain seq x y z
N MET A 1 3.01 32.81 36.82
CA MET A 1 4.15 31.92 36.99
C MET A 1 3.71 30.49 36.66
N ASN A 2 3.88 30.06 35.43
CA ASN A 2 3.47 28.73 34.98
C ASN A 2 4.60 27.73 35.27
N LYS A 3 4.33 26.78 36.15
CA LYS A 3 5.26 25.66 36.39
C LYS A 3 5.16 24.66 35.21
N VAL A 4 6.20 24.59 34.41
CA VAL A 4 6.39 23.55 33.39
C VAL A 4 6.80 22.27 34.11
N ASN A 5 5.96 21.28 34.14
CA ASN A 5 6.30 19.92 34.62
C ASN A 5 7.26 19.27 33.63
N LYS A 6 8.52 19.16 34.01
CA LYS A 6 9.49 18.34 33.27
C LYS A 6 9.20 16.86 33.52
N ILE A 7 8.80 16.16 32.48
CA ILE A 7 8.66 14.70 32.46
C ILE A 7 10.07 14.15 32.27
N TYR A 8 10.61 13.48 33.28
CA TYR A 8 11.87 12.72 33.16
C TYR A 8 11.56 11.30 32.69
N PRO A 9 12.28 10.76 31.70
CA PRO A 9 12.11 9.37 31.28
C PRO A 9 12.55 8.42 32.39
N CYS A 10 11.80 7.35 32.60
CA CYS A 10 12.11 6.30 33.57
C CYS A 10 13.45 5.63 33.19
N PRO A 11 14.46 5.59 34.09
CA PRO A 11 15.80 5.10 33.78
C PRO A 11 15.90 3.57 33.57
N PHE A 12 14.79 2.83 33.61
CA PHE A 12 14.76 1.38 33.50
C PHE A 12 14.16 0.86 32.19
N TYR A 13 13.95 1.70 31.17
CA TYR A 13 13.49 1.25 29.85
C TYR A 13 14.70 0.98 28.94
N ASN A 14 15.24 -0.23 29.02
CA ASN A 14 16.07 -0.76 27.94
C ASN A 14 15.15 -1.42 26.90
N TYR A 15 15.22 -0.95 25.67
CA TYR A 15 14.58 -1.50 24.50
C TYR A 15 15.11 -2.93 24.27
N ALA A 16 14.36 -3.92 24.65
CA ALA A 16 14.51 -5.29 24.17
C ALA A 16 13.12 -5.91 24.00
N SER A 17 12.77 -6.11 22.73
CA SER A 17 11.69 -6.92 22.24
C SER A 17 11.58 -8.23 23.01
N THR A 18 10.49 -8.43 23.75
CA THR A 18 9.81 -9.73 23.90
C THR A 18 8.52 -9.52 24.69
N TYR A 19 7.41 -9.79 24.07
CA TYR A 19 6.11 -9.97 24.73
C TYR A 19 6.21 -11.13 25.73
N ASN A 20 5.62 -10.92 26.90
CA ASN A 20 5.48 -11.81 28.06
C ASN A 20 6.64 -11.76 29.08
N THR A 21 6.39 -11.00 30.11
CA THR A 21 6.51 -11.34 31.54
C THR A 21 6.64 -10.06 32.37
N CYS A 22 5.57 -9.30 32.53
CA CYS A 22 5.42 -8.42 33.70
C CYS A 22 4.61 -9.17 34.77
N LYS A 23 5.20 -10.21 35.35
CA LYS A 23 4.82 -10.71 36.68
C LYS A 23 5.91 -10.29 37.62
N MET A 24 5.45 -9.54 38.69
CA MET A 24 6.12 -9.22 39.94
C MET A 24 7.00 -7.97 40.01
N HIS A 25 6.40 -7.05 40.61
CA HIS A 25 6.66 -5.94 41.53
C HIS A 25 6.10 -4.61 41.00
N PRO A 26 5.03 -4.08 41.65
CA PRO A 26 4.54 -2.75 41.32
C PRO A 26 5.58 -1.72 41.74
N CYS A 27 6.01 -0.92 40.79
CA CYS A 27 6.84 0.28 41.06
C CYS A 27 6.05 1.20 42.00
N PRO A 28 6.58 1.55 43.19
CA PRO A 28 5.85 2.40 44.17
C PRO A 28 5.45 3.77 43.64
N TYR A 29 6.07 4.24 42.54
CA TYR A 29 5.79 5.53 41.92
C TYR A 29 4.69 5.49 40.85
N CYS A 30 4.32 4.31 40.35
CA CYS A 30 3.27 4.17 39.32
C CYS A 30 1.90 3.82 39.91
N ALA A 31 1.81 3.54 41.21
CA ALA A 31 0.59 3.00 41.84
C ALA A 31 -0.48 4.06 42.17
N SER A 32 -0.21 5.37 42.03
CA SER A 32 -1.13 6.38 42.55
C SER A 32 -1.92 7.18 41.51
N HIS A 33 -1.80 6.90 40.20
CA HIS A 33 -2.47 7.71 39.16
C HIS A 33 -2.94 6.99 37.92
N PHE A 34 -3.18 5.68 37.98
CA PHE A 34 -3.90 4.97 36.92
C PHE A 34 -5.21 4.41 37.46
N GLU A 35 -6.29 5.18 37.31
CA GLU A 35 -7.59 4.55 37.13
C GLU A 35 -7.49 3.77 35.82
N HIS A 36 -7.31 2.44 35.96
CA HIS A 36 -7.38 1.51 34.85
C HIS A 36 -8.82 1.53 34.34
N HIS A 37 -9.12 2.40 33.38
CA HIS A 37 -10.14 2.07 32.40
C HIS A 37 -9.61 0.90 31.60
N TYR A 38 -9.81 -0.29 32.15
CA TYR A 38 -9.69 -1.53 31.41
C TYR A 38 -10.81 -1.49 30.35
N TYR A 39 -10.48 -0.99 29.17
CA TYR A 39 -11.27 -1.28 27.99
C TYR A 39 -11.00 -2.76 27.72
N PRO A 40 -12.00 -3.66 27.92
CA PRO A 40 -11.84 -5.00 27.45
C PRO A 40 -11.63 -4.86 25.93
N TYR A 41 -10.44 -5.24 25.48
CA TYR A 41 -10.21 -5.51 24.06
C TYR A 41 -11.05 -6.73 23.78
N THR A 42 -12.34 -6.52 23.56
CA THR A 42 -13.17 -7.51 22.90
C THR A 42 -12.56 -7.60 21.51
N GLU A 43 -11.87 -8.70 21.24
CA GLU A 43 -11.71 -9.15 19.87
C GLU A 43 -13.13 -9.24 19.30
N ASN A 44 -13.61 -8.12 18.78
CA ASN A 44 -14.82 -8.11 17.98
C ASN A 44 -14.49 -8.85 16.70
N MET A 45 -14.73 -10.17 16.74
CA MET A 45 -14.78 -11.05 15.57
C MET A 45 -15.95 -10.67 14.61
N GLU A 46 -16.34 -9.41 14.53
CA GLU A 46 -17.45 -8.95 13.71
C GLU A 46 -17.08 -7.77 12.80
N TYR A 47 -15.90 -7.78 12.17
CA TYR A 47 -15.64 -6.83 11.09
C TYR A 47 -15.02 -7.51 9.87
N GLU A 48 -15.49 -8.70 9.52
CA GLU A 48 -15.40 -9.23 8.16
C GLU A 48 -16.61 -8.77 7.30
N ALA A 49 -16.98 -7.52 7.40
CA ALA A 49 -17.77 -6.94 6.33
C ALA A 49 -16.84 -6.95 5.09
N ALA A 50 -17.21 -7.75 4.08
CA ALA A 50 -16.45 -7.87 2.85
C ALA A 50 -16.06 -6.46 2.36
N ILE A 51 -14.75 -6.19 2.25
CA ILE A 51 -14.23 -4.90 1.81
C ILE A 51 -14.82 -4.65 0.42
N LYS A 52 -15.68 -3.65 0.29
CA LYS A 52 -16.22 -3.28 -1.00
C LYS A 52 -15.18 -2.45 -1.75
N LEU A 53 -14.54 -3.04 -2.75
CA LEU A 53 -13.56 -2.35 -3.57
C LEU A 53 -14.26 -1.44 -4.59
N LYS A 54 -14.17 -0.14 -4.38
CA LYS A 54 -14.66 0.93 -5.26
C LYS A 54 -13.84 2.19 -5.01
N ASP A 55 -13.98 3.20 -5.87
CA ASP A 55 -13.36 4.50 -5.66
C ASP A 55 -14.10 5.31 -4.56
N TYR A 56 -13.42 5.61 -3.47
CA TYR A 56 -13.91 6.36 -2.31
C TYR A 56 -13.53 7.85 -2.35
N GLY A 57 -12.76 8.26 -3.37
CA GLY A 57 -12.36 9.66 -3.50
C GLY A 57 -13.52 10.62 -3.82
N PRO A 58 -13.35 11.93 -3.57
CA PRO A 58 -12.19 12.56 -2.92
C PRO A 58 -12.33 12.69 -1.39
N GLN A 59 -13.24 11.99 -0.74
CA GLN A 59 -13.51 12.12 0.69
C GLN A 59 -12.37 11.52 1.54
N PRO A 60 -12.18 12.00 2.79
CA PRO A 60 -11.26 11.34 3.73
C PRO A 60 -11.59 9.86 3.86
N PHE A 61 -10.57 9.01 3.82
CA PHE A 61 -10.73 7.58 3.77
C PHE A 61 -9.61 6.85 4.52
N VAL A 62 -9.95 5.79 5.24
CA VAL A 62 -9.01 4.92 5.95
C VAL A 62 -9.39 3.47 5.65
N ILE A 63 -8.39 2.66 5.32
CA ILE A 63 -8.57 1.24 5.01
C ILE A 63 -7.32 0.46 5.38
N ASP A 64 -7.48 -0.80 5.72
CA ASP A 64 -6.39 -1.78 5.74
C ASP A 64 -5.99 -2.06 4.28
N ILE A 65 -4.92 -1.40 3.83
CA ILE A 65 -4.52 -1.41 2.41
C ILE A 65 -3.96 -2.77 1.99
N GLU A 66 -3.29 -3.47 2.89
CA GLU A 66 -2.78 -4.82 2.65
C GLU A 66 -3.93 -5.78 2.37
N LYS A 67 -4.93 -5.81 3.26
CA LYS A 67 -6.14 -6.63 3.05
C LYS A 67 -6.87 -6.25 1.77
N ALA A 68 -7.03 -4.96 1.49
CA ALA A 68 -7.67 -4.49 0.27
C ALA A 68 -6.93 -4.97 -0.99
N ALA A 69 -5.61 -4.83 -1.02
CA ALA A 69 -4.78 -5.27 -2.15
C ALA A 69 -4.83 -6.79 -2.34
N LYS A 70 -4.72 -7.56 -1.27
CA LYS A 70 -4.81 -9.03 -1.31
C LYS A 70 -6.20 -9.52 -1.73
N HIS A 71 -7.26 -8.79 -1.37
CA HIS A 71 -8.66 -9.12 -1.72
C HIS A 71 -9.02 -8.70 -3.16
N ASN A 72 -8.25 -7.83 -3.80
CA ASN A 72 -8.52 -7.40 -5.17
C ASN A 72 -8.15 -8.48 -6.17
N ASP A 73 -9.12 -8.93 -6.98
CA ASP A 73 -8.92 -9.94 -8.02
C ASP A 73 -8.95 -9.35 -9.45
N THR A 74 -9.30 -8.06 -9.59
CA THR A 74 -9.30 -7.38 -10.88
C THR A 74 -7.89 -6.95 -11.29
N PHE A 75 -7.65 -6.82 -12.57
CA PHE A 75 -6.36 -6.32 -13.07
C PHE A 75 -6.06 -4.92 -12.53
N ARG A 76 -7.07 -4.00 -12.49
CA ARG A 76 -6.94 -2.66 -11.90
C ARG A 76 -8.27 -2.19 -11.33
N THR A 77 -8.24 -1.72 -10.08
CA THR A 77 -9.37 -1.04 -9.43
C THR A 77 -8.90 0.27 -8.81
N ALA A 78 -9.47 1.41 -9.23
CA ALA A 78 -9.29 2.67 -8.53
C ALA A 78 -9.98 2.59 -7.16
N LEU A 79 -9.20 2.78 -6.09
CA LEU A 79 -9.68 2.72 -4.72
C LEU A 79 -9.95 4.09 -4.13
N TRP A 80 -9.13 5.08 -4.53
CA TRP A 80 -9.31 6.45 -4.10
C TRP A 80 -8.72 7.42 -5.13
N THR A 81 -9.50 8.40 -5.60
CA THR A 81 -9.08 9.42 -6.57
C THR A 81 -9.32 10.80 -5.99
N GLY A 82 -8.27 11.55 -5.78
CA GLY A 82 -8.30 12.95 -5.37
C GLY A 82 -7.75 13.88 -6.43
N ARG A 83 -7.53 15.14 -6.06
CA ARG A 83 -7.00 16.15 -6.99
C ARG A 83 -5.54 15.91 -7.39
N HIS A 84 -4.71 15.43 -6.47
CA HIS A 84 -3.25 15.38 -6.61
C HIS A 84 -2.68 13.97 -6.46
N LEU A 85 -3.52 12.98 -6.17
CA LEU A 85 -3.13 11.62 -5.89
C LEU A 85 -4.24 10.66 -6.28
N GLN A 86 -3.87 9.50 -6.79
CA GLN A 86 -4.78 8.38 -7.01
C GLN A 86 -4.16 7.10 -6.47
N LEU A 87 -4.96 6.32 -5.75
CA LEU A 87 -4.61 5.01 -5.25
C LEU A 87 -5.37 3.95 -6.05
N THR A 88 -4.66 2.99 -6.61
CA THR A 88 -5.23 1.84 -7.33
C THR A 88 -4.72 0.53 -6.76
N LEU A 89 -5.54 -0.50 -6.86
CA LEU A 89 -5.18 -1.88 -6.57
C LEU A 89 -4.99 -2.64 -7.87
N MET A 90 -4.07 -3.60 -7.88
CA MET A 90 -3.87 -4.47 -9.05
C MET A 90 -3.64 -5.92 -8.63
N SER A 91 -4.15 -6.82 -9.49
CA SER A 91 -3.87 -8.25 -9.44
C SER A 91 -3.35 -8.70 -10.81
N ILE A 92 -2.08 -9.11 -10.87
CA ILE A 92 -1.41 -9.48 -12.11
C ILE A 92 -1.25 -10.99 -12.12
N ASN A 93 -1.84 -11.67 -13.09
CA ASN A 93 -1.77 -13.13 -13.20
C ASN A 93 -0.35 -13.64 -13.43
N VAL A 94 -0.14 -14.92 -13.17
CA VAL A 94 1.16 -15.56 -13.39
C VAL A 94 1.59 -15.42 -14.84
N GLY A 95 2.80 -14.89 -15.06
CA GLY A 95 3.36 -14.66 -16.40
C GLY A 95 2.86 -13.39 -17.10
N GLU A 96 1.86 -12.70 -16.54
CA GLU A 96 1.42 -11.38 -17.04
C GLU A 96 2.27 -10.24 -16.45
N ASP A 97 2.03 -9.05 -16.94
CA ASP A 97 2.70 -7.81 -16.54
C ASP A 97 1.73 -6.62 -16.57
N ILE A 98 2.17 -5.46 -16.04
CA ILE A 98 1.38 -4.22 -16.06
C ILE A 98 1.28 -3.58 -17.45
N GLY A 99 2.08 -4.05 -18.43
CA GLY A 99 2.32 -3.39 -19.71
C GLY A 99 3.60 -2.53 -19.66
N LEU A 100 4.23 -2.35 -20.83
CA LEU A 100 5.36 -1.44 -20.94
C LEU A 100 4.84 -0.01 -21.15
N GLU A 101 4.95 0.81 -20.12
CA GLU A 101 4.36 2.15 -20.06
C GLU A 101 5.38 3.23 -19.68
N VAL A 102 5.01 4.48 -19.91
CA VAL A 102 5.73 5.68 -19.45
C VAL A 102 4.73 6.76 -19.05
N HIS A 103 4.96 7.38 -17.91
CA HIS A 103 4.18 8.53 -17.44
C HIS A 103 5.04 9.79 -17.48
N PRO A 104 4.89 10.66 -18.48
CA PRO A 104 5.81 11.78 -18.66
C PRO A 104 5.71 12.87 -17.58
N HIS A 105 4.55 12.97 -16.89
CA HIS A 105 4.21 14.11 -16.02
C HIS A 105 3.81 13.72 -14.58
N LEU A 106 4.03 12.48 -14.19
CA LEU A 106 3.71 12.03 -12.84
C LEU A 106 4.75 11.03 -12.34
N ASP A 107 4.93 11.01 -11.05
CA ASP A 107 5.67 9.97 -10.34
C ASP A 107 4.70 8.86 -9.93
N GLN A 108 5.20 7.63 -9.93
CA GLN A 108 4.43 6.46 -9.52
C GLN A 108 5.16 5.72 -8.40
N PHE A 109 4.41 5.37 -7.39
CA PHE A 109 4.84 4.47 -6.31
C PHE A 109 4.06 3.16 -6.43
N ILE A 110 4.74 2.03 -6.33
CA ILE A 110 4.11 0.71 -6.26
C ILE A 110 4.61 0.01 -5.01
N ARG A 111 3.71 -0.64 -4.27
CA ARG A 111 4.08 -1.57 -3.22
C ARG A 111 3.50 -2.95 -3.49
N ILE A 112 4.34 -3.97 -3.33
CA ILE A 112 3.95 -5.37 -3.45
C ILE A 112 3.41 -5.83 -2.10
N GLU A 113 2.20 -6.37 -2.10
CA GLU A 113 1.53 -6.91 -0.91
C GLU A 113 1.46 -8.43 -0.91
N GLU A 114 1.65 -9.06 -2.06
CA GLU A 114 1.76 -10.51 -2.20
C GLU A 114 2.40 -10.90 -3.53
N GLY A 115 3.25 -11.92 -3.49
CA GLY A 115 3.84 -12.51 -4.69
C GLY A 115 5.26 -12.05 -4.97
N GLN A 116 5.71 -12.26 -6.21
CA GLN A 116 7.05 -11.86 -6.66
C GLN A 116 7.05 -11.45 -8.11
N GLY A 117 7.90 -10.50 -8.45
CA GLY A 117 8.01 -9.97 -9.80
C GLY A 117 9.41 -9.57 -10.21
N LEU A 118 9.52 -9.12 -11.45
CA LEU A 118 10.68 -8.46 -12.01
C LEU A 118 10.29 -7.08 -12.50
N VAL A 119 10.82 -6.05 -11.86
CA VAL A 119 10.67 -4.67 -12.33
C VAL A 119 11.78 -4.36 -13.33
N LYS A 120 11.43 -3.68 -14.43
CA LYS A 120 12.35 -3.17 -15.44
C LYS A 120 12.08 -1.70 -15.69
N MET A 121 13.14 -0.86 -15.68
CA MET A 121 13.02 0.58 -15.95
C MET A 121 14.17 1.10 -16.81
N GLY A 122 13.91 2.18 -17.55
CA GLY A 122 14.94 2.83 -18.37
C GLY A 122 14.48 4.15 -18.98
N ASP A 123 15.41 4.85 -19.64
CA ASP A 123 15.14 6.13 -20.29
C ASP A 123 14.49 5.98 -21.68
N LYS A 124 14.53 4.77 -22.24
CA LYS A 124 13.99 4.48 -23.58
C LYS A 124 13.22 3.17 -23.56
N LYS A 125 12.20 3.08 -24.40
CA LYS A 125 11.32 1.92 -24.55
C LYS A 125 12.08 0.62 -24.80
N ASP A 126 13.14 0.70 -25.59
CA ASP A 126 13.99 -0.44 -26.00
C ASP A 126 15.21 -0.66 -25.09
N ARG A 127 15.36 0.16 -24.04
CA ARG A 127 16.53 0.11 -23.14
C ARG A 127 16.13 0.21 -21.66
N LEU A 128 15.68 -0.89 -21.09
CA LEU A 128 15.30 -1.03 -19.69
C LEU A 128 16.45 -1.70 -18.91
N HIS A 129 17.51 -0.92 -18.66
CA HIS A 129 18.73 -1.45 -18.04
C HIS A 129 18.67 -1.61 -16.52
N PHE A 130 17.78 -0.87 -15.83
CA PHE A 130 17.49 -1.14 -14.43
C PHE A 130 16.54 -2.33 -14.33
N GLN A 131 16.97 -3.41 -13.66
CA GLN A 131 16.19 -4.61 -13.49
C GLN A 131 16.40 -5.17 -12.09
N GLU A 132 15.32 -5.30 -11.31
CA GLU A 132 15.38 -5.80 -9.95
C GLU A 132 14.25 -6.78 -9.68
N LYS A 133 14.56 -7.84 -8.92
CA LYS A 133 13.55 -8.75 -8.39
C LYS A 133 12.87 -8.12 -7.20
N VAL A 134 11.55 -8.22 -7.17
CA VAL A 134 10.71 -7.66 -6.11
C VAL A 134 9.84 -8.75 -5.49
N TYR A 135 9.58 -8.60 -4.22
CA TYR A 135 8.84 -9.54 -3.39
C TYR A 135 7.84 -8.79 -2.52
N ASP A 136 7.09 -9.52 -1.71
CA ASP A 136 6.24 -8.98 -0.65
C ASP A 136 6.99 -7.91 0.16
N ASP A 137 6.31 -6.82 0.51
CA ASP A 137 6.84 -5.64 1.22
C ASP A 137 7.79 -4.72 0.40
N PHE A 138 8.13 -5.05 -0.83
CA PHE A 138 8.99 -4.20 -1.66
C PHE A 138 8.24 -2.96 -2.17
N ALA A 139 8.91 -1.81 -2.11
CA ALA A 139 8.48 -0.56 -2.73
C ALA A 139 9.25 -0.30 -4.02
N ILE A 140 8.55 0.14 -5.07
CA ILE A 140 9.11 0.53 -6.36
C ILE A 140 8.78 2.01 -6.56
N ILE A 141 9.80 2.83 -6.80
CA ILE A 141 9.65 4.27 -7.09
C ILE A 141 9.97 4.49 -8.56
N ILE A 142 9.03 5.04 -9.29
CA ILE A 142 9.12 5.27 -10.74
C ILE A 142 9.03 6.77 -10.99
N PRO A 143 10.15 7.45 -11.26
CA PRO A 143 10.13 8.86 -11.60
C PRO A 143 9.46 9.14 -12.94
N ALA A 144 8.86 10.32 -13.08
CA ALA A 144 8.27 10.79 -14.32
C ALA A 144 9.22 10.60 -15.52
N GLY A 145 8.67 10.18 -16.65
CA GLY A 145 9.42 9.97 -17.89
C GLY A 145 10.22 8.66 -17.97
N LYS A 146 10.20 7.80 -16.95
CA LYS A 146 10.85 6.49 -17.01
C LYS A 146 9.93 5.46 -17.66
N TRP A 147 10.41 4.83 -18.72
CA TRP A 147 9.80 3.60 -19.24
C TRP A 147 9.95 2.49 -18.22
N HIS A 148 8.87 1.80 -17.96
CA HIS A 148 8.86 0.74 -16.95
C HIS A 148 7.88 -0.37 -17.24
N ASN A 149 8.15 -1.53 -16.67
CA ASN A 149 7.25 -2.68 -16.64
C ASN A 149 7.49 -3.47 -15.34
N LEU A 150 6.45 -4.10 -14.85
CA LEU A 150 6.49 -5.03 -13.72
C LEU A 150 5.86 -6.34 -14.15
N ILE A 151 6.64 -7.40 -14.16
CA ILE A 151 6.27 -8.73 -14.65
C ILE A 151 6.07 -9.66 -13.47
N ASN A 152 4.95 -10.36 -13.38
CA ASN A 152 4.77 -11.42 -12.41
C ASN A 152 5.62 -12.64 -12.81
N THR A 153 6.66 -12.91 -12.03
CA THR A 153 7.56 -14.06 -12.21
C THR A 153 7.31 -15.17 -11.19
N GLY A 154 6.24 -15.03 -10.39
CA GLY A 154 5.87 -15.95 -9.34
C GLY A 154 5.01 -17.12 -9.82
N ARG A 155 4.42 -17.82 -8.85
CA ARG A 155 3.52 -18.96 -9.07
C ARG A 155 2.09 -18.68 -8.63
N LYS A 156 1.81 -17.46 -8.19
CA LYS A 156 0.51 -16.94 -7.75
C LYS A 156 0.32 -15.53 -8.28
N PRO A 157 -0.88 -14.97 -8.29
CA PRO A 157 -1.11 -13.58 -8.65
C PRO A 157 -0.20 -12.64 -7.87
N LEU A 158 0.32 -11.61 -8.52
CA LEU A 158 1.08 -10.54 -7.90
C LEU A 158 0.11 -9.46 -7.47
N LYS A 159 -0.09 -9.29 -6.15
CA LYS A 159 -0.99 -8.32 -5.55
C LYS A 159 -0.21 -7.09 -5.14
N LEU A 160 -0.72 -5.94 -5.52
CA LEU A 160 -0.05 -4.67 -5.24
C LEU A 160 -1.05 -3.51 -5.13
N TYR A 161 -0.59 -2.41 -4.58
CA TYR A 161 -1.23 -1.13 -4.82
C TYR A 161 -0.25 -0.16 -5.49
N SER A 162 -0.82 0.77 -6.26
CA SER A 162 -0.07 1.82 -6.92
C SER A 162 -0.62 3.19 -6.58
N ILE A 163 0.27 4.15 -6.39
CA ILE A 163 -0.06 5.56 -6.17
C ILE A 163 0.49 6.37 -7.33
N TYR A 164 -0.38 7.13 -7.98
CA TYR A 164 -0.04 8.08 -9.05
C TYR A 164 -0.16 9.50 -8.51
N ALA A 165 0.79 10.34 -8.79
CA ALA A 165 0.81 11.74 -8.38
C ALA A 165 1.27 12.65 -9.56
N PRO A 166 0.31 13.32 -10.22
CA PRO A 166 -1.15 13.36 -10.05
C PRO A 166 -1.88 12.10 -10.54
N PRO A 167 -3.25 12.03 -10.43
CA PRO A 167 -4.07 10.92 -10.91
C PRO A 167 -3.82 10.60 -12.39
N GLN A 168 -3.73 9.29 -12.69
CA GLN A 168 -3.49 8.76 -14.04
C GLN A 168 -4.78 8.28 -14.73
N HIS A 169 -5.67 7.64 -13.98
CA HIS A 169 -6.86 7.00 -14.54
C HIS A 169 -8.12 7.81 -14.20
N PRO A 170 -9.20 7.68 -14.98
CA PRO A 170 -10.50 8.23 -14.63
C PRO A 170 -10.99 7.77 -13.25
N PHE A 171 -11.83 8.61 -12.61
CA PHE A 171 -12.52 8.23 -11.37
C PHE A 171 -13.32 6.93 -11.56
N ALA A 172 -13.30 6.06 -10.54
CA ALA A 172 -13.99 4.78 -10.51
C ALA A 172 -13.55 3.78 -11.61
N THR A 173 -12.34 3.91 -12.16
CA THR A 173 -11.79 2.93 -13.11
C THR A 173 -11.75 1.55 -12.49
N VAL A 174 -12.34 0.57 -13.19
CA VAL A 174 -12.19 -0.87 -12.93
C VAL A 174 -11.93 -1.55 -14.27
N HIS A 175 -10.85 -2.34 -14.33
CA HIS A 175 -10.55 -3.23 -15.44
C HIS A 175 -10.43 -4.64 -14.88
N GLU A 176 -11.31 -5.52 -15.30
CA GLU A 176 -11.31 -6.90 -14.83
C GLU A 176 -10.07 -7.66 -15.34
N THR A 177 -9.63 -7.34 -16.55
CA THR A 177 -8.53 -8.00 -17.23
C THR A 177 -7.51 -7.00 -17.79
N LYS A 178 -6.29 -7.49 -18.05
CA LYS A 178 -5.26 -6.72 -18.75
C LYS A 178 -5.73 -6.22 -20.12
N ALA A 179 -6.43 -7.06 -20.87
CA ALA A 179 -6.95 -6.72 -22.20
C ALA A 179 -7.93 -5.55 -22.16
N GLU A 180 -8.78 -5.46 -21.14
CA GLU A 180 -9.67 -4.31 -20.94
C GLU A 180 -8.89 -3.02 -20.64
N ALA A 181 -7.82 -3.11 -19.83
CA ALA A 181 -6.96 -1.96 -19.55
C ALA A 181 -6.28 -1.46 -20.82
N GLU A 182 -5.68 -2.34 -21.60
CA GLU A 182 -5.02 -2.01 -22.88
C GLU A 182 -6.00 -1.39 -23.88
N ALA A 183 -7.19 -1.93 -24.01
CA ALA A 183 -8.23 -1.38 -24.88
C ALA A 183 -8.73 0.01 -24.44
N ALA A 184 -8.74 0.28 -23.13
CA ALA A 184 -9.11 1.60 -22.60
C ALA A 184 -8.02 2.65 -22.87
N GLU A 185 -6.75 2.28 -22.74
CA GLU A 185 -5.59 3.15 -23.02
C GLU A 185 -5.47 3.51 -24.51
N GLU A 186 -5.72 2.56 -25.41
CA GLU A 186 -5.74 2.81 -26.86
C GLU A 186 -6.83 3.82 -27.27
N LYS A 187 -7.99 3.81 -26.60
CA LYS A 187 -9.07 4.77 -26.86
C LYS A 187 -8.72 6.18 -26.36
N HIS A 188 -7.93 6.29 -25.30
CA HIS A 188 -7.55 7.58 -24.74
C HIS A 188 -6.43 8.27 -25.51
N ASN A 189 -5.63 7.51 -26.24
CA ASN A 189 -4.51 7.99 -27.06
C ASN A 189 -4.90 8.35 -28.52
N ARG A 190 -6.17 8.24 -28.88
CA ARG A 190 -6.73 8.65 -30.19
C ARG A 190 -7.44 10.00 -30.11
#